data_2ffdbac4a29ea373d86d9e884c6d11de
#
_entry.id   2ffdbac4a29ea373d86d9e884c6d11de
#
_cell.length_a   1.000
_cell.length_b   1.000
_cell.length_c   1.000
_cell.angle_alpha   90.00
_cell.angle_beta   90.00
_cell.angle_gamma   90.00
#
_symmetry.space_group_name_H-M   'P 1'
#
loop_
_entity.id
_entity.type
_entity.pdbx_description
1 polymer ?
#
loop_
_entity_poly.entity_id
_entity_poly.type
_entity_poly.pdbx_seq_one_letter_code
_entity_poly.pdbx_strand_id
1 'polypeptide(L)'
;CKIEDGSYHVKGIEQGIDTLRMDMDLHLNGAYPDSSYVSLEELTLIGLNTSLTMSGEVRDIWRNPAIRAEMKGQVDFTRLAKEFLNPDTLLLEGTMMADLSTVFKVDDIVNSRFAKVKSSGNLTVDRFKAFSKPLGVDMYIAGANLFVGSTENESKYLNAKGLLSANLSVDTLNIKYKDEISTNIGGLKMVANTTPVIDTTAVIPMTAGLEFDHLRTKLPDSTWMVAGKTVLKGGIK
;
A
#
# COMPACT_ATOMS: atom_id res chain seq x y z
N CYS A 1 10.63 6.87 -20.20
CA CYS A 1 10.62 8.28 -19.77
C CYS A 1 11.76 8.47 -18.80
N LYS A 2 12.61 9.49 -19.02
CA LYS A 2 13.79 9.73 -18.18
C LYS A 2 13.88 11.20 -17.79
N ILE A 3 14.10 11.46 -16.50
CA ILE A 3 14.45 12.76 -15.92
C ILE A 3 15.71 12.54 -15.08
N GLU A 4 16.84 13.17 -15.44
CA GLU A 4 18.12 12.94 -14.75
C GLU A 4 18.37 13.94 -13.62
N ASP A 5 18.07 15.22 -13.85
CA ASP A 5 18.29 16.28 -12.86
C ASP A 5 17.17 17.33 -12.97
N GLY A 6 15.96 16.91 -12.58
CA GLY A 6 14.82 17.82 -12.48
C GLY A 6 14.85 18.60 -11.17
N SER A 7 14.53 19.88 -11.24
CA SER A 7 14.23 20.71 -10.08
C SER A 7 13.07 21.63 -10.41
N TYR A 8 12.30 22.01 -9.40
CA TYR A 8 11.16 22.91 -9.56
C TYR A 8 11.12 23.91 -8.41
N HIS A 9 11.28 25.18 -8.74
CA HIS A 9 11.23 26.26 -7.79
C HIS A 9 10.32 27.36 -8.32
N VAL A 10 9.37 27.79 -7.50
CA VAL A 10 8.49 28.92 -7.82
C VAL A 10 9.02 30.18 -7.17
N LYS A 11 9.10 31.26 -7.95
CA LYS A 11 9.54 32.56 -7.45
C LYS A 11 8.63 33.04 -6.32
N GLY A 12 9.18 33.26 -5.12
CA GLY A 12 8.45 33.70 -3.94
C GLY A 12 7.97 32.57 -3.01
N ILE A 13 8.30 31.31 -3.33
CA ILE A 13 8.12 30.17 -2.43
C ILE A 13 9.50 29.71 -1.95
N GLU A 14 9.68 29.65 -0.62
CA GLU A 14 10.97 29.27 -0.01
C GLU A 14 11.35 27.79 -0.24
N GLN A 15 10.37 26.96 -0.59
CA GLN A 15 10.56 25.52 -0.75
C GLN A 15 10.06 25.07 -2.12
N GLY A 16 10.86 24.29 -2.80
CA GLY A 16 10.54 23.69 -4.08
C GLY A 16 10.89 22.19 -4.07
N ILE A 17 10.91 21.60 -5.25
CA ILE A 17 11.54 20.30 -5.47
C ILE A 17 13.00 20.57 -5.82
N ASP A 18 13.88 20.09 -4.95
CA ASP A 18 15.34 20.25 -5.11
C ASP A 18 15.90 19.19 -6.06
N THR A 19 15.35 18.00 -5.99
CA THR A 19 15.78 16.87 -6.82
C THR A 19 14.58 16.06 -7.28
N LEU A 20 14.46 15.89 -8.59
CA LEU A 20 13.57 14.94 -9.22
C LEU A 20 14.39 14.09 -10.21
N ARG A 21 14.54 12.81 -9.92
CA ARG A 21 15.06 11.84 -10.86
C ARG A 21 13.99 10.80 -11.12
N MET A 22 13.83 10.42 -12.36
CA MET A 22 12.90 9.37 -12.73
C MET A 22 13.41 8.67 -13.97
N ASP A 23 13.49 7.35 -13.91
CA ASP A 23 13.72 6.51 -15.05
C ASP A 23 12.63 5.43 -15.10
N MET A 24 11.74 5.56 -16.07
CA MET A 24 10.59 4.68 -16.22
C MET A 24 10.48 4.16 -17.65
N ASP A 25 10.30 2.87 -17.79
CA ASP A 25 10.00 2.21 -19.05
C ASP A 25 8.65 1.51 -18.99
N LEU A 26 7.87 1.70 -20.04
CA LEU A 26 6.56 1.10 -20.22
C LEU A 26 6.52 0.39 -21.56
N HIS A 27 6.33 -0.93 -21.52
CA HIS A 27 6.14 -1.76 -22.69
C HIS A 27 4.80 -2.48 -22.63
N LEU A 28 3.89 -2.13 -23.53
CA LEU A 28 2.59 -2.78 -23.65
C LEU A 28 2.51 -3.49 -25.01
N ASN A 29 2.29 -4.78 -24.99
CA ASN A 29 2.19 -5.61 -26.17
C ASN A 29 0.84 -6.34 -26.23
N GLY A 30 -0.03 -5.86 -27.11
CA GLY A 30 -1.36 -6.45 -27.27
C GLY A 30 -1.36 -7.85 -27.93
N ALA A 31 -0.36 -8.14 -28.76
CA ALA A 31 -0.22 -9.44 -29.43
C ALA A 31 0.39 -10.51 -28.50
N TYR A 32 1.29 -10.09 -27.63
CA TYR A 32 1.96 -10.93 -26.63
C TYR A 32 1.84 -10.29 -25.24
N PRO A 33 0.67 -10.41 -24.60
CA PRO A 33 0.40 -9.75 -23.32
C PRO A 33 1.43 -10.08 -22.23
N ASP A 34 2.00 -11.29 -22.26
CA ASP A 34 3.00 -11.76 -21.30
C ASP A 34 4.33 -10.98 -21.36
N SER A 35 4.59 -10.31 -22.49
CA SER A 35 5.77 -9.44 -22.65
C SER A 35 5.55 -8.02 -22.15
N SER A 36 4.33 -7.69 -21.71
CA SER A 36 4.02 -6.35 -21.19
C SER A 36 4.62 -6.15 -19.81
N TYR A 37 5.26 -5.02 -19.61
CA TYR A 37 5.84 -4.64 -18.32
C TYR A 37 5.79 -3.13 -18.09
N VAL A 38 5.88 -2.76 -16.82
CA VAL A 38 6.22 -1.42 -16.35
C VAL A 38 7.44 -1.55 -15.46
N SER A 39 8.48 -0.80 -15.76
CA SER A 39 9.70 -0.70 -14.94
C SER A 39 9.89 0.73 -14.49
N LEU A 40 10.10 0.92 -13.21
CA LEU A 40 10.58 2.15 -12.59
C LEU A 40 11.97 1.84 -12.05
N GLU A 41 13.00 2.16 -12.84
CA GLU A 41 14.40 1.93 -12.44
C GLU A 41 14.76 2.78 -11.22
N GLU A 42 14.35 4.04 -11.26
CA GLU A 42 14.55 5.00 -10.18
C GLU A 42 13.44 6.04 -10.18
N LEU A 43 12.92 6.36 -9.01
CA LEU A 43 12.26 7.62 -8.69
C LEU A 43 12.91 8.17 -7.43
N THR A 44 13.52 9.34 -7.53
CA THR A 44 14.01 10.11 -6.37
C THR A 44 13.33 11.46 -6.37
N LEU A 45 12.65 11.78 -5.28
CA LEU A 45 11.97 13.04 -5.04
C LEU A 45 12.43 13.64 -3.72
N ILE A 46 13.09 14.80 -3.78
CA ILE A 46 13.54 15.55 -2.59
C ILE A 46 13.03 16.97 -2.71
N GLY A 47 12.41 17.47 -1.66
CA GLY A 47 11.83 18.81 -1.57
C GLY A 47 10.42 18.80 -1.01
N LEU A 48 9.89 19.93 -0.63
CA LEU A 48 8.54 20.09 -0.07
C LEU A 48 8.29 19.15 1.13
N ASN A 49 9.24 19.01 2.05
CA ASN A 49 9.25 18.06 3.17
C ASN A 49 9.13 16.58 2.74
N THR A 50 9.40 16.30 1.50
CA THR A 50 9.39 14.96 0.95
C THR A 50 10.82 14.50 0.68
N SER A 51 11.12 13.27 1.04
CA SER A 51 12.34 12.57 0.66
C SER A 51 11.95 11.13 0.37
N LEU A 52 11.77 10.80 -0.91
CA LEU A 52 11.26 9.52 -1.35
C LEU A 52 12.17 8.95 -2.43
N THR A 53 12.55 7.70 -2.24
CA THR A 53 13.15 6.86 -3.28
C THR A 53 12.25 5.66 -3.56
N MET A 54 12.03 5.36 -4.81
CA MET A 54 11.27 4.19 -5.25
C MET A 54 11.93 3.54 -6.45
N SER A 55 11.84 2.23 -6.50
CA SER A 55 12.12 1.45 -7.70
C SER A 55 11.16 0.27 -7.77
N GLY A 56 10.94 -0.27 -8.95
CA GLY A 56 10.07 -1.42 -9.07
C GLY A 56 9.82 -1.86 -10.49
N GLU A 57 9.24 -3.03 -10.60
CA GLU A 57 8.88 -3.62 -11.87
C GLU A 57 7.61 -4.44 -11.72
N VAL A 58 6.74 -4.34 -12.71
CA VAL A 58 5.59 -5.24 -12.88
C VAL A 58 5.69 -5.88 -14.24
N ARG A 59 5.82 -7.20 -14.30
CA ARG A 59 5.84 -7.99 -15.52
C ARG A 59 4.57 -8.83 -15.63
N ASP A 60 4.23 -9.25 -16.85
CA ASP A 60 3.06 -10.07 -17.15
C ASP A 60 1.77 -9.47 -16.58
N ILE A 61 1.55 -8.19 -16.87
CA ILE A 61 0.51 -7.34 -16.25
C ILE A 61 -0.89 -7.94 -16.38
N TRP A 62 -1.16 -8.68 -17.47
CA TRP A 62 -2.51 -9.11 -17.85
C TRP A 62 -2.89 -10.51 -17.37
N ARG A 63 -1.93 -11.36 -17.06
CA ARG A 63 -2.20 -12.76 -16.67
C ARG A 63 -1.82 -13.07 -15.23
N ASN A 64 -0.54 -12.93 -14.93
CA ASN A 64 -0.01 -13.28 -13.63
C ASN A 64 1.06 -12.27 -13.22
N PRO A 65 0.65 -11.07 -12.79
CA PRO A 65 1.57 -10.00 -12.48
C PRO A 65 2.67 -10.45 -11.49
N ALA A 66 3.92 -10.33 -11.95
CA ALA A 66 5.09 -10.46 -11.10
C ALA A 66 5.52 -9.06 -10.69
N ILE A 67 5.50 -8.81 -9.39
CA ILE A 67 5.73 -7.50 -8.80
C ILE A 67 7.02 -7.53 -8.01
N ARG A 68 7.88 -6.57 -8.28
CA ARG A 68 9.01 -6.19 -7.44
C ARG A 68 8.88 -4.70 -7.17
N ALA A 69 8.95 -4.29 -5.92
CA ALA A 69 8.91 -2.89 -5.55
C ALA A 69 9.72 -2.63 -4.29
N GLU A 70 10.42 -1.51 -4.29
CA GLU A 70 11.14 -0.98 -3.15
C GLU A 70 10.73 0.48 -2.97
N MET A 71 10.44 0.88 -1.74
CA MET A 71 10.06 2.24 -1.40
C MET A 71 10.69 2.62 -0.08
N LYS A 72 11.37 3.76 -0.04
CA LYS A 72 11.98 4.26 1.19
C LYS A 72 11.86 5.77 1.26
N GLY A 73 11.44 6.27 2.41
CA GLY A 73 11.39 7.69 2.68
C GLY A 73 10.09 8.17 3.28
N GLN A 74 9.87 9.47 3.18
CA GLN A 74 8.65 10.12 3.62
C GLN A 74 8.07 11.02 2.54
N VAL A 75 6.76 11.17 2.57
CA VAL A 75 6.00 12.03 1.66
C VAL A 75 5.12 12.96 2.48
N ASP A 76 5.21 14.26 2.22
CA ASP A 76 4.26 15.26 2.69
C ASP A 76 3.25 15.57 1.57
N PHE A 77 2.13 14.84 1.59
CA PHE A 77 1.07 15.01 0.61
C PHE A 77 0.46 16.40 0.64
N THR A 78 0.41 17.05 1.80
CA THR A 78 -0.15 18.39 1.95
C THR A 78 0.64 19.40 1.13
N ARG A 79 1.95 19.33 1.21
CA ARG A 79 2.83 20.27 0.48
C ARG A 79 2.86 19.95 -1.01
N LEU A 80 3.01 18.69 -1.37
CA LEU A 80 2.97 18.28 -2.79
C LEU A 80 1.63 18.65 -3.45
N ALA A 81 0.52 18.37 -2.80
CA ALA A 81 -0.80 18.67 -3.35
C ALA A 81 -1.00 20.18 -3.55
N LYS A 82 -0.58 20.98 -2.58
CA LYS A 82 -0.70 22.44 -2.66
C LYS A 82 0.01 23.05 -3.87
N GLU A 83 1.13 22.44 -4.28
CA GLU A 83 1.93 22.95 -5.40
C GLU A 83 1.46 22.42 -6.76
N PHE A 84 0.96 21.18 -6.82
CA PHE A 84 0.70 20.52 -8.09
C PHE A 84 -0.78 20.23 -8.39
N LEU A 85 -1.65 20.30 -7.39
CA LEU A 85 -3.06 19.94 -7.54
C LEU A 85 -3.97 21.15 -7.40
N ASN A 86 -5.09 21.11 -8.10
CA ASN A 86 -6.16 22.06 -7.88
C ASN A 86 -7.01 21.59 -6.68
N PRO A 87 -7.01 22.31 -5.54
CA PRO A 87 -7.73 21.92 -4.33
C PRO A 87 -9.24 21.85 -4.51
N ASP A 88 -9.79 22.54 -5.51
CA ASP A 88 -11.23 22.46 -5.82
C ASP A 88 -11.64 21.13 -6.44
N THR A 89 -10.69 20.37 -6.97
CA THR A 89 -10.94 19.08 -7.62
C THR A 89 -10.37 17.90 -6.85
N LEU A 90 -9.18 18.08 -6.30
CA LEU A 90 -8.46 17.05 -5.57
C LEU A 90 -7.66 17.67 -4.41
N LEU A 91 -7.99 17.26 -3.20
CA LEU A 91 -7.27 17.63 -1.99
C LEU A 91 -6.59 16.40 -1.42
N LEU A 92 -5.29 16.52 -1.14
CA LEU A 92 -4.52 15.52 -0.40
C LEU A 92 -3.84 16.20 0.78
N GLU A 93 -4.01 15.66 1.96
CA GLU A 93 -3.36 16.16 3.18
C GLU A 93 -2.78 14.99 3.96
N GLY A 94 -1.67 15.23 4.65
CA GLY A 94 -1.05 14.29 5.57
C GLY A 94 0.34 13.87 5.19
N THR A 95 0.89 12.96 5.97
CA THR A 95 2.25 12.44 5.81
C THR A 95 2.28 10.93 5.82
N MET A 96 3.18 10.36 5.04
CA MET A 96 3.44 8.93 4.97
C MET A 96 4.94 8.69 5.10
N MET A 97 5.30 7.69 5.87
CA MET A 97 6.66 7.13 5.90
C MET A 97 6.62 5.69 5.42
N ALA A 98 7.59 5.31 4.62
CA ALA A 98 7.71 3.96 4.10
C ALA A 98 9.17 3.50 4.12
N ASP A 99 9.36 2.25 4.47
CA ASP A 99 10.57 1.47 4.23
C ASP A 99 10.09 0.06 3.91
N LEU A 100 9.84 -0.19 2.63
CA LEU A 100 9.16 -1.39 2.16
C LEU A 100 9.89 -1.98 0.95
N SER A 101 10.12 -3.28 0.99
CA SER A 101 10.60 -4.07 -0.14
C SER A 101 9.70 -5.28 -0.33
N THR A 102 9.29 -5.55 -1.57
CA THR A 102 8.42 -6.68 -1.87
C THR A 102 8.72 -7.31 -3.21
N VAL A 103 8.66 -8.64 -3.26
CA VAL A 103 8.75 -9.45 -4.50
C VAL A 103 7.75 -10.58 -4.41
N PHE A 104 6.81 -10.63 -5.31
CA PHE A 104 5.83 -11.71 -5.38
C PHE A 104 5.17 -11.80 -6.77
N LYS A 105 4.50 -12.92 -7.03
CA LYS A 105 3.52 -13.04 -8.12
C LYS A 105 2.12 -13.09 -7.53
N VAL A 106 1.17 -12.45 -8.21
CA VAL A 106 -0.23 -12.44 -7.76
C VAL A 106 -0.76 -13.88 -7.59
N ASP A 107 -0.42 -14.77 -8.52
CA ASP A 107 -0.78 -16.18 -8.47
C ASP A 107 -0.20 -16.93 -7.26
N ASP A 108 0.94 -16.49 -6.72
CA ASP A 108 1.52 -17.09 -5.51
C ASP A 108 0.69 -16.74 -4.26
N ILE A 109 0.10 -15.55 -4.23
CA ILE A 109 -0.83 -15.14 -3.15
C ILE A 109 -2.17 -15.88 -3.30
N VAL A 110 -2.76 -15.86 -4.49
CA VAL A 110 -4.07 -16.48 -4.77
C VAL A 110 -4.06 -17.98 -4.48
N ASN A 111 -2.96 -18.65 -4.81
CA ASN A 111 -2.79 -20.08 -4.58
C ASN A 111 -2.10 -20.42 -3.25
N SER A 112 -2.05 -19.49 -2.32
CA SER A 112 -1.49 -19.67 -0.98
C SER A 112 -0.01 -20.14 -0.97
N ARG A 113 0.74 -19.81 -2.03
CA ARG A 113 2.19 -20.14 -2.14
C ARG A 113 3.05 -19.08 -1.45
N PHE A 114 2.73 -18.77 -0.20
CA PHE A 114 3.34 -17.65 0.56
C PHE A 114 4.85 -17.81 0.77
N ALA A 115 5.42 -19.00 0.69
CA ALA A 115 6.87 -19.22 0.71
C ALA A 115 7.62 -18.51 -0.43
N LYS A 116 6.92 -18.14 -1.52
CA LYS A 116 7.48 -17.42 -2.65
C LYS A 116 7.34 -15.90 -2.53
N VAL A 117 6.56 -15.43 -1.58
CA VAL A 117 6.37 -14.01 -1.29
C VAL A 117 7.52 -13.53 -0.41
N LYS A 118 8.31 -12.61 -0.93
CA LYS A 118 9.36 -11.94 -0.17
C LYS A 118 8.93 -10.51 0.06
N SER A 119 8.59 -10.18 1.27
CA SER A 119 8.19 -8.83 1.65
C SER A 119 8.74 -8.49 3.01
N SER A 120 9.26 -7.28 3.16
CA SER A 120 9.76 -6.78 4.42
C SER A 120 9.60 -5.28 4.50
N GLY A 121 9.34 -4.78 5.69
CA GLY A 121 9.32 -3.36 5.96
C GLY A 121 8.03 -2.88 6.60
N ASN A 122 7.91 -1.57 6.65
CA ASN A 122 6.76 -0.90 7.24
C ASN A 122 6.34 0.33 6.44
N LEU A 123 5.06 0.65 6.57
CA LEU A 123 4.45 1.87 6.07
C LEU A 123 3.62 2.48 7.19
N THR A 124 3.87 3.74 7.47
CA THR A 124 3.18 4.49 8.53
C THR A 124 2.50 5.71 7.94
N VAL A 125 1.26 5.92 8.30
CA VAL A 125 0.48 7.11 7.97
C VAL A 125 -0.05 7.71 9.26
N ASP A 126 0.44 8.90 9.63
CA ASP A 126 -0.05 9.57 10.84
C ASP A 126 -1.49 10.04 10.63
N ARG A 127 -1.69 10.90 9.67
CA ARG A 127 -2.99 11.38 9.22
C ARG A 127 -2.97 11.52 7.71
N PHE A 128 -4.01 11.05 7.07
CA PHE A 128 -4.18 11.20 5.63
C PHE A 128 -5.63 11.56 5.33
N LYS A 129 -5.81 12.61 4.54
CA LYS A 129 -7.11 13.00 4.01
C LYS A 129 -7.01 13.11 2.50
N ALA A 130 -7.97 12.51 1.83
CA ALA A 130 -8.13 12.61 0.39
C ALA A 130 -9.57 12.98 0.07
N PHE A 131 -9.73 14.04 -0.70
CA PHE A 131 -11.03 14.43 -1.23
C PHE A 131 -10.92 14.57 -2.74
N SER A 132 -11.84 13.94 -3.46
CA SER A 132 -11.93 14.04 -4.92
C SER A 132 -13.36 14.38 -5.32
N LYS A 133 -13.57 15.61 -5.77
CA LYS A 133 -14.87 16.07 -6.24
C LYS A 133 -15.37 15.29 -7.47
N PRO A 134 -14.53 15.02 -8.50
CA PRO A 134 -14.99 14.24 -9.66
C PRO A 134 -15.41 12.82 -9.33
N LEU A 135 -14.73 12.19 -8.34
CA LEU A 135 -15.05 10.83 -7.93
C LEU A 135 -16.12 10.78 -6.84
N GLY A 136 -16.43 11.92 -6.21
CA GLY A 136 -17.35 11.99 -5.06
C GLY A 136 -16.82 11.23 -3.84
N VAL A 137 -15.50 11.19 -3.65
CA VAL A 137 -14.85 10.46 -2.54
C VAL A 137 -14.28 11.44 -1.54
N ASP A 138 -14.58 11.22 -0.26
CA ASP A 138 -13.92 11.86 0.88
C ASP A 138 -13.42 10.75 1.82
N MET A 139 -12.11 10.69 2.03
CA MET A 139 -11.45 9.66 2.84
C MET A 139 -10.56 10.32 3.89
N TYR A 140 -10.63 9.78 5.10
CA TYR A 140 -9.76 10.15 6.20
C TYR A 140 -9.22 8.89 6.90
N ILE A 141 -7.91 8.86 7.11
CA ILE A 141 -7.21 7.80 7.83
C ILE A 141 -6.38 8.44 8.93
N ALA A 142 -6.41 7.90 10.12
CA ALA A 142 -5.51 8.27 11.22
C ALA A 142 -4.86 7.03 11.80
N GLY A 143 -3.59 7.17 12.19
CA GLY A 143 -2.82 6.18 12.90
C GLY A 143 -2.70 4.85 12.15
N ALA A 144 -2.46 4.88 10.82
CA ALA A 144 -2.29 3.64 10.08
C ALA A 144 -0.84 3.17 10.09
N ASN A 145 -0.66 1.90 10.44
CA ASN A 145 0.62 1.20 10.39
C ASN A 145 0.45 -0.13 9.67
N LEU A 146 1.22 -0.35 8.63
CA LEU A 146 1.38 -1.64 7.97
C LEU A 146 2.79 -2.14 8.21
N PHE A 147 2.92 -3.31 8.80
CA PHE A 147 4.16 -4.06 8.87
C PHE A 147 4.03 -5.32 8.03
N VAL A 148 5.04 -5.60 7.21
CA VAL A 148 5.16 -6.84 6.46
C VAL A 148 6.54 -7.40 6.69
N GLY A 149 6.64 -8.67 7.02
CA GLY A 149 7.90 -9.35 7.20
C GLY A 149 7.86 -10.74 6.60
N SER A 150 8.89 -11.11 5.84
CA SER A 150 9.17 -12.48 5.51
C SER A 150 10.44 -12.87 6.26
N THR A 151 10.28 -13.60 7.35
CA THR A 151 11.43 -14.12 8.08
C THR A 151 11.95 -15.37 7.37
N GLU A 152 13.17 -15.32 6.87
CA GLU A 152 13.96 -16.54 6.75
C GLU A 152 14.25 -16.97 8.18
N ASN A 153 13.42 -17.87 8.70
CA ASN A 153 13.50 -18.21 10.10
C ASN A 153 14.79 -18.96 10.40
N GLU A 154 15.57 -18.43 11.29
CA GLU A 154 16.38 -19.22 12.22
C GLU A 154 15.47 -20.02 13.18
N SER A 155 14.33 -20.54 12.72
CA SER A 155 13.42 -21.28 13.56
C SER A 155 14.04 -22.64 13.87
N LYS A 156 13.78 -23.13 15.05
CA LYS A 156 14.11 -24.47 15.54
C LYS A 156 13.61 -25.62 14.64
N TYR A 157 12.93 -25.32 13.55
CA TYR A 157 12.42 -26.23 12.55
C TYR A 157 13.29 -26.12 11.28
N LEU A 158 14.19 -27.05 11.12
CA LEU A 158 15.25 -27.15 10.10
C LEU A 158 14.79 -26.92 8.63
N ASN A 159 13.49 -26.83 8.34
CA ASN A 159 12.93 -26.73 6.99
C ASN A 159 11.86 -25.65 6.80
N ALA A 160 11.67 -24.74 7.75
CA ALA A 160 10.68 -23.67 7.61
C ALA A 160 11.24 -22.54 6.73
N LYS A 161 10.94 -22.57 5.44
CA LYS A 161 11.29 -21.50 4.51
C LYS A 161 10.13 -20.51 4.42
N GLY A 162 10.48 -19.21 4.50
CA GLY A 162 9.61 -18.11 4.08
C GLY A 162 8.32 -17.97 4.88
N LEU A 163 8.40 -17.60 6.15
CA LEU A 163 7.21 -17.19 6.89
C LEU A 163 6.87 -15.73 6.56
N LEU A 164 5.67 -15.52 6.02
CA LEU A 164 5.12 -14.19 5.82
C LEU A 164 4.28 -13.79 7.04
N SER A 165 4.55 -12.61 7.56
CA SER A 165 3.73 -11.95 8.56
C SER A 165 3.31 -10.59 8.05
N ALA A 166 2.05 -10.24 8.16
CA ALA A 166 1.54 -8.91 7.83
C ALA A 166 0.62 -8.44 8.95
N ASN A 167 0.88 -7.24 9.45
CA ASN A 167 0.07 -6.61 10.50
C ASN A 167 -0.33 -5.22 10.00
N LEU A 168 -1.62 -4.96 9.92
CA LEU A 168 -2.19 -3.65 9.66
C LEU A 168 -2.96 -3.18 10.88
N SER A 169 -2.67 -1.98 11.35
CA SER A 169 -3.49 -1.28 12.33
C SER A 169 -3.92 0.08 11.77
N VAL A 170 -5.15 0.47 12.05
CA VAL A 170 -5.69 1.79 11.70
C VAL A 170 -6.55 2.26 12.85
N ASP A 171 -6.20 3.40 13.46
CA ASP A 171 -6.97 3.93 14.58
C ASP A 171 -8.35 4.40 14.13
N THR A 172 -8.40 5.12 13.02
CA THR A 172 -9.67 5.61 12.44
C THR A 172 -9.60 5.58 10.93
N LEU A 173 -10.65 5.04 10.32
CA LEU A 173 -10.90 5.08 8.88
C LEU A 173 -12.31 5.62 8.63
N ASN A 174 -12.39 6.75 7.92
CA ASN A 174 -13.64 7.31 7.44
C ASN A 174 -13.62 7.35 5.91
N ILE A 175 -14.67 6.86 5.29
CA ILE A 175 -14.86 6.92 3.84
C ILE A 175 -16.26 7.40 3.55
N LYS A 176 -16.41 8.43 2.71
CA LYS A 176 -17.69 8.86 2.13
C LYS A 176 -17.60 8.74 0.63
N TYR A 177 -18.68 8.27 0.03
CA TYR A 177 -18.82 8.15 -1.40
C TYR A 177 -20.11 8.77 -1.86
N LYS A 178 -20.05 9.82 -2.68
CA LYS A 178 -21.17 10.55 -3.29
C LYS A 178 -22.27 10.96 -2.29
N ASP A 179 -21.91 11.27 -1.05
CA ASP A 179 -22.85 11.53 0.05
C ASP A 179 -23.90 10.42 0.32
N GLU A 180 -23.85 9.33 -0.44
CA GLU A 180 -24.77 8.20 -0.37
C GLU A 180 -24.31 7.16 0.65
N ILE A 181 -23.00 6.89 0.67
CA ILE A 181 -22.38 5.91 1.56
C ILE A 181 -21.39 6.61 2.47
N SER A 182 -21.49 6.36 3.75
CA SER A 182 -20.54 6.84 4.74
C SER A 182 -20.16 5.72 5.69
N THR A 183 -18.88 5.37 5.71
CA THR A 183 -18.34 4.32 6.58
C THR A 183 -17.34 4.90 7.55
N ASN A 184 -17.50 4.57 8.83
CA ASN A 184 -16.55 4.85 9.89
C ASN A 184 -16.15 3.55 10.56
N ILE A 185 -14.84 3.31 10.65
CA ILE A 185 -14.26 2.16 11.36
C ILE A 185 -13.25 2.69 12.37
N GLY A 186 -13.36 2.25 13.61
CA GLY A 186 -12.40 2.56 14.66
C GLY A 186 -11.67 1.33 15.16
N GLY A 187 -10.39 1.48 15.46
CA GLY A 187 -9.53 0.44 16.02
C GLY A 187 -9.36 -0.79 15.12
N LEU A 188 -9.29 -0.59 13.79
CA LEU A 188 -9.10 -1.69 12.84
C LEU A 188 -7.72 -2.32 13.04
N LYS A 189 -7.69 -3.63 13.20
CA LYS A 189 -6.47 -4.45 13.21
C LYS A 189 -6.66 -5.65 12.32
N MET A 190 -5.70 -5.88 11.44
CA MET A 190 -5.64 -7.07 10.60
C MET A 190 -4.28 -7.73 10.82
N VAL A 191 -4.31 -9.02 11.02
CA VAL A 191 -3.09 -9.83 11.19
C VAL A 191 -3.20 -11.01 10.26
N ALA A 192 -2.15 -11.26 9.49
CA ALA A 192 -2.02 -12.43 8.65
C ALA A 192 -0.65 -13.06 8.88
N ASN A 193 -0.63 -14.33 9.24
CA ASN A 193 0.60 -15.07 9.50
C ASN A 193 0.56 -16.42 8.79
N THR A 194 1.64 -16.76 8.11
CA THR A 194 1.83 -18.12 7.63
C THR A 194 2.28 -19.03 8.78
N THR A 195 1.77 -20.24 8.79
CA THR A 195 2.17 -21.24 9.77
C THR A 195 3.36 -22.05 9.24
N PRO A 196 4.41 -22.28 10.05
CA PRO A 196 5.53 -23.11 9.63
C PRO A 196 5.06 -24.51 9.26
N VAL A 197 5.51 -25.00 8.11
CA VAL A 197 5.23 -26.38 7.66
C VAL A 197 6.56 -27.10 7.50
N ILE A 198 6.63 -28.33 8.00
CA ILE A 198 7.86 -29.15 7.94
C ILE A 198 8.13 -29.64 6.50
N ASP A 199 7.08 -29.78 5.69
CA ASP A 199 7.18 -30.22 4.31
C ASP A 199 7.21 -29.00 3.36
N THR A 200 8.28 -28.87 2.59
CA THR A 200 8.50 -27.77 1.64
C THR A 200 7.66 -27.88 0.36
N THR A 201 6.99 -28.99 0.13
CA THR A 201 6.09 -29.22 -1.02
C THR A 201 4.64 -28.88 -0.69
N ALA A 202 4.30 -28.75 0.57
CA ALA A 202 2.95 -28.49 1.02
C ALA A 202 2.57 -27.00 0.85
N VAL A 203 1.30 -26.74 0.62
CA VAL A 203 0.71 -25.41 0.72
C VAL A 203 0.88 -24.91 2.14
N ILE A 204 1.50 -23.73 2.32
CA ILE A 204 1.70 -23.15 3.64
C ILE A 204 0.37 -22.55 4.11
N PRO A 205 -0.23 -23.05 5.19
CA PRO A 205 -1.47 -22.50 5.70
C PRO A 205 -1.23 -21.09 6.25
N MET A 206 -2.19 -20.21 6.04
CA MET A 206 -2.20 -18.88 6.58
C MET A 206 -3.34 -18.73 7.58
N THR A 207 -3.04 -18.13 8.73
CA THR A 207 -4.05 -17.66 9.67
C THR A 207 -4.25 -16.17 9.48
N ALA A 208 -5.50 -15.73 9.45
CA ALA A 208 -5.85 -14.32 9.37
C ALA A 208 -6.79 -13.95 10.51
N GLY A 209 -6.59 -12.77 11.06
CA GLY A 209 -7.45 -12.14 12.05
C GLY A 209 -7.84 -10.76 11.62
N LEU A 210 -9.09 -10.38 11.87
CA LEU A 210 -9.64 -9.04 11.72
C LEU A 210 -10.30 -8.65 13.04
N GLU A 211 -9.91 -7.52 13.58
CA GLU A 211 -10.53 -6.91 14.77
C GLU A 211 -10.85 -5.46 14.49
N PHE A 212 -11.98 -4.98 14.98
CA PHE A 212 -12.29 -3.56 15.05
C PHE A 212 -13.14 -3.26 16.30
N ASP A 213 -13.03 -2.05 16.82
CA ASP A 213 -13.77 -1.62 18.00
C ASP A 213 -15.20 -1.22 17.62
N HIS A 214 -15.38 -0.58 16.48
CA HIS A 214 -16.70 -0.26 15.95
C HIS A 214 -16.66 -0.10 14.44
N LEU A 215 -17.79 -0.42 13.83
CA LEU A 215 -18.10 -0.15 12.42
C LEU A 215 -19.46 0.54 12.36
N ARG A 216 -19.53 1.64 11.63
CA ARG A 216 -20.79 2.32 11.28
C ARG A 216 -20.80 2.60 9.80
N THR A 217 -21.82 2.12 9.10
CA THR A 217 -21.99 2.39 7.68
C THR A 217 -23.40 2.89 7.44
N LYS A 218 -23.50 4.09 6.84
CA LYS A 218 -24.74 4.61 6.28
C LYS A 218 -24.85 4.14 4.85
N LEU A 219 -26.00 3.59 4.48
CA LEU A 219 -26.32 3.14 3.14
C LEU A 219 -27.14 4.23 2.38
N PRO A 220 -27.27 4.11 1.04
CA PRO A 220 -27.96 5.11 0.23
C PRO A 220 -29.44 5.34 0.62
N ASP A 221 -30.12 4.31 1.14
CA ASP A 221 -31.51 4.39 1.65
C ASP A 221 -31.59 5.00 3.05
N SER A 222 -30.52 5.60 3.54
CA SER A 222 -30.37 6.13 4.91
C SER A 222 -30.42 5.09 6.02
N THR A 223 -30.38 3.81 5.70
CA THR A 223 -30.21 2.72 6.68
C THR A 223 -28.81 2.74 7.28
N TRP A 224 -28.73 2.43 8.57
CA TRP A 224 -27.45 2.32 9.27
C TRP A 224 -27.14 0.85 9.58
N MET A 225 -25.95 0.45 9.21
CA MET A 225 -25.35 -0.80 9.66
C MET A 225 -24.32 -0.47 10.75
N VAL A 226 -24.51 -1.06 11.93
CA VAL A 226 -23.66 -0.80 13.09
C VAL A 226 -23.19 -2.11 13.68
N ALA A 227 -21.88 -2.24 13.87
CA ALA A 227 -21.28 -3.32 14.63
C ALA A 227 -20.39 -2.73 15.72
N GLY A 228 -20.47 -3.27 16.92
CA GLY A 228 -19.54 -3.00 18.02
C GLY A 228 -18.24 -3.78 17.87
N LYS A 229 -17.52 -3.97 18.96
CA LYS A 229 -16.28 -4.73 18.96
C LYS A 229 -16.47 -6.10 18.32
N THR A 230 -15.72 -6.35 17.27
CA THR A 230 -15.83 -7.58 16.47
C THR A 230 -14.44 -8.18 16.28
N VAL A 231 -14.34 -9.48 16.45
CA VAL A 231 -13.12 -10.25 16.21
C VAL A 231 -13.47 -11.43 15.32
N LEU A 232 -12.86 -11.46 14.14
CA LEU A 232 -12.97 -12.56 13.19
C LEU A 232 -11.61 -13.25 13.08
N LYS A 233 -11.60 -14.55 13.11
CA LYS A 233 -10.38 -15.37 12.93
C LYS A 233 -10.68 -16.47 11.94
N GLY A 234 -9.76 -16.71 11.02
CA GLY A 234 -9.89 -17.77 10.03
C GLY A 234 -8.53 -18.31 9.63
N GLY A 235 -8.55 -19.43 8.95
CA GLY A 235 -7.37 -20.04 8.34
C GLY A 235 -7.66 -20.43 6.92
N ILE A 236 -6.67 -20.24 6.05
CA ILE A 236 -6.69 -20.70 4.66
C ILE A 236 -5.72 -21.86 4.58
N LYS A 237 -6.20 -22.98 4.08
CA LYS A 237 -5.42 -24.20 3.86
C LYS A 237 -5.22 -24.42 2.38
#